data_9ad4d536a647987a483c517d6a8c17c1
#
_entry.id   9ad4d536a647987a483c517d6a8c17c1
#
_cell.length_a   1.000
_cell.length_b   1.000
_cell.length_c   1.000
_cell.angle_alpha   90.00
_cell.angle_beta   90.00
_cell.angle_gamma   90.00
#
_symmetry.space_group_name_H-M   'P 1'
#
loop_
_entity.id
_entity.type
_entity.pdbx_description
1 polymer ?
#
loop_
_entity_poly.entity_id
_entity_poly.type
_entity_poly.pdbx_seq_one_letter_code
_entity_poly.pdbx_strand_id
1 'polypeptide(L)'
;MANINDIAKRAGVSVSTVSRVLNNNPHVSESKRAAVQSVIDEMDYTPNRLAVDLIRKGTRNIGVIMPYNNNQAFDQMLHGVLNRSVELGYTVMVLPTKYNPETELNYLNMLKSKQLEAIIITSRSNPWELITHFTKYGTIVSCEYVEHPEIGCAYMNRYASFVEAFTLLKDKGHIRVAFTTARGEESNSTRLTIKAYHHVFGDLLPEYHIRNCYNIDDGFRAAQQLLTTYLRPTAVYANGDEVAAGIYQYSRDIQLLVPDDFAIIGQENQPVGIGLGLTTVDHQLVQVGEQAFNLAIHKSTDKIEIPYRVIVRQST
;
A
#
# COMPACT_ATOMS: atom_id res chain seq x y z
N MET A 1 -18.73 -21.63 29.40
CA MET A 1 -18.61 -21.79 27.94
C MET A 1 -18.33 -23.25 27.63
N ALA A 2 -19.05 -23.80 26.66
CA ALA A 2 -18.80 -25.17 26.18
C ALA A 2 -17.38 -25.27 25.64
N ASN A 3 -16.72 -26.41 25.86
CA ASN A 3 -15.37 -26.65 25.37
C ASN A 3 -15.29 -27.97 24.58
N ILE A 4 -14.19 -28.20 23.91
CA ILE A 4 -14.01 -29.39 23.04
C ILE A 4 -14.16 -30.72 23.80
N ASN A 5 -13.88 -30.76 25.11
CA ASN A 5 -14.07 -31.96 25.95
C ASN A 5 -15.55 -32.24 26.19
N ASP A 6 -16.36 -31.18 26.37
CA ASP A 6 -17.80 -31.30 26.55
C ASP A 6 -18.48 -31.88 25.30
N ILE A 7 -18.05 -31.42 24.12
CA ILE A 7 -18.50 -31.95 22.83
C ILE A 7 -18.15 -33.43 22.70
N ALA A 8 -16.88 -33.77 22.97
CA ALA A 8 -16.37 -35.13 22.87
C ALA A 8 -17.21 -36.10 23.77
N LYS A 9 -17.47 -35.66 24.99
CA LYS A 9 -18.29 -36.44 25.96
C LYS A 9 -19.74 -36.63 25.49
N ARG A 10 -20.40 -35.57 24.98
CA ARG A 10 -21.79 -35.63 24.50
C ARG A 10 -21.91 -36.42 23.20
N ALA A 11 -21.00 -36.26 22.28
CA ALA A 11 -20.99 -36.97 21.00
C ALA A 11 -20.50 -38.43 21.11
N GLY A 12 -20.01 -38.85 22.27
CA GLY A 12 -19.49 -40.22 22.48
C GLY A 12 -18.24 -40.53 21.68
N VAL A 13 -17.37 -39.55 21.44
CA VAL A 13 -16.13 -39.67 20.66
C VAL A 13 -14.91 -39.11 21.43
N SER A 14 -13.72 -39.39 20.92
CA SER A 14 -12.51 -38.80 21.50
C SER A 14 -12.38 -37.31 21.13
N VAL A 15 -11.69 -36.54 21.97
CA VAL A 15 -11.32 -35.13 21.69
C VAL A 15 -10.59 -34.98 20.36
N SER A 16 -9.72 -35.96 20.02
CA SER A 16 -9.02 -35.99 18.73
C SER A 16 -9.98 -36.17 17.53
N THR A 17 -11.08 -36.90 17.72
CA THR A 17 -12.11 -37.06 16.69
C THR A 17 -12.87 -35.73 16.49
N VAL A 18 -13.26 -35.06 17.56
CA VAL A 18 -13.89 -33.72 17.47
C VAL A 18 -12.96 -32.75 16.77
N SER A 19 -11.67 -32.69 17.14
CA SER A 19 -10.68 -31.84 16.47
C SER A 19 -10.56 -32.13 14.96
N ARG A 20 -10.60 -33.43 14.57
CA ARG A 20 -10.58 -33.82 13.16
C ARG A 20 -11.84 -33.38 12.41
N VAL A 21 -13.03 -33.47 13.05
CA VAL A 21 -14.27 -32.97 12.46
C VAL A 21 -14.24 -31.47 12.25
N LEU A 22 -13.82 -30.70 13.27
CA LEU A 22 -13.70 -29.26 13.19
C LEU A 22 -12.71 -28.78 12.11
N ASN A 23 -11.68 -29.60 11.82
CA ASN A 23 -10.70 -29.33 10.77
C ASN A 23 -11.05 -30.00 9.41
N ASN A 24 -12.29 -30.45 9.22
CA ASN A 24 -12.78 -31.11 7.98
C ASN A 24 -11.88 -32.27 7.50
N ASN A 25 -11.27 -33.04 8.42
CA ASN A 25 -10.41 -34.13 8.06
C ASN A 25 -11.21 -35.23 7.34
N PRO A 26 -10.81 -35.69 6.13
CA PRO A 26 -11.54 -36.66 5.33
C PRO A 26 -11.58 -38.07 5.96
N HIS A 27 -10.68 -38.39 6.87
CA HIS A 27 -10.59 -39.70 7.51
C HIS A 27 -11.50 -39.87 8.75
N VAL A 28 -12.59 -39.10 8.88
CA VAL A 28 -13.61 -39.26 9.90
C VAL A 28 -14.85 -39.83 9.24
N SER A 29 -15.39 -40.94 9.79
CA SER A 29 -16.62 -41.54 9.25
C SER A 29 -17.81 -40.58 9.33
N GLU A 30 -18.73 -40.67 8.36
CA GLU A 30 -19.89 -39.77 8.29
C GLU A 30 -20.75 -39.83 9.56
N SER A 31 -20.91 -41.01 10.16
CA SER A 31 -21.67 -41.16 11.41
C SER A 31 -21.07 -40.38 12.58
N LYS A 32 -19.71 -40.40 12.73
CA LYS A 32 -19.04 -39.63 13.76
C LYS A 32 -19.06 -38.13 13.46
N ARG A 33 -18.96 -37.76 12.20
CA ARG A 33 -19.07 -36.37 11.78
C ARG A 33 -20.46 -35.80 12.10
N ALA A 34 -21.51 -36.52 11.74
CA ALA A 34 -22.89 -36.13 12.04
C ALA A 34 -23.15 -36.01 13.55
N ALA A 35 -22.70 -36.98 14.35
CA ALA A 35 -22.85 -36.93 15.80
C ALA A 35 -22.14 -35.73 16.43
N VAL A 36 -20.95 -35.42 16.01
CA VAL A 36 -20.21 -34.25 16.50
C VAL A 36 -20.87 -32.95 16.04
N GLN A 37 -21.28 -32.84 14.78
CA GLN A 37 -21.94 -31.67 14.26
C GLN A 37 -23.26 -31.38 14.99
N SER A 38 -24.08 -32.38 15.23
CA SER A 38 -25.33 -32.24 16.00
C SER A 38 -25.10 -31.65 17.39
N VAL A 39 -24.04 -32.08 18.08
CA VAL A 39 -23.69 -31.56 19.42
C VAL A 39 -23.17 -30.13 19.33
N ILE A 40 -22.37 -29.80 18.30
CA ILE A 40 -21.87 -28.43 18.05
C ILE A 40 -23.05 -27.48 17.85
N ASP A 41 -24.03 -27.86 17.01
CA ASP A 41 -25.20 -27.06 16.70
C ASP A 41 -26.12 -26.92 17.96
N GLU A 42 -26.35 -28.01 18.71
CA GLU A 42 -27.12 -27.98 19.97
C GLU A 42 -26.51 -27.06 21.03
N MET A 43 -25.17 -27.02 21.10
CA MET A 43 -24.45 -26.27 22.14
C MET A 43 -24.10 -24.85 21.67
N ASP A 44 -24.47 -24.46 20.45
CA ASP A 44 -24.03 -23.21 19.79
C ASP A 44 -22.49 -22.99 19.98
N TYR A 45 -21.73 -24.07 19.77
CA TYR A 45 -20.33 -24.07 20.05
C TYR A 45 -19.53 -23.44 18.87
N THR A 46 -18.87 -22.37 19.17
CA THR A 46 -17.88 -21.80 18.26
C THR A 46 -16.45 -22.12 18.76
N PRO A 47 -15.60 -22.74 17.92
CA PRO A 47 -14.21 -23.05 18.32
C PRO A 47 -13.48 -21.80 18.78
N ASN A 48 -12.82 -21.88 19.95
CA ASN A 48 -11.96 -20.79 20.38
C ASN A 48 -10.77 -20.64 19.42
N ARG A 49 -10.75 -19.54 18.69
CA ARG A 49 -9.75 -19.28 17.66
C ARG A 49 -8.33 -19.30 18.23
N LEU A 50 -8.12 -18.80 19.43
CA LEU A 50 -6.81 -18.85 20.11
C LEU A 50 -6.31 -20.29 20.30
N ALA A 51 -7.21 -21.23 20.67
CA ALA A 51 -6.86 -22.63 20.79
C ALA A 51 -6.54 -23.29 19.44
N VAL A 52 -7.28 -22.92 18.39
CA VAL A 52 -7.04 -23.38 17.02
C VAL A 52 -5.69 -22.85 16.51
N ASP A 53 -5.40 -21.57 16.74
CA ASP A 53 -4.17 -20.90 16.32
C ASP A 53 -2.93 -21.49 17.02
N LEU A 54 -3.06 -21.86 18.30
CA LEU A 54 -2.01 -22.59 19.05
C LEU A 54 -1.70 -23.95 18.42
N ILE A 55 -2.74 -24.70 18.02
CA ILE A 55 -2.56 -26.01 17.36
C ILE A 55 -1.95 -25.86 15.97
N ARG A 56 -2.37 -24.84 15.22
CA ARG A 56 -1.88 -24.56 13.85
C ARG A 56 -0.51 -23.88 13.83
N LYS A 57 0.00 -23.42 14.96
CA LYS A 57 1.23 -22.64 15.10
C LYS A 57 1.24 -21.35 14.27
N GLY A 58 0.04 -20.76 14.07
CA GLY A 58 -0.11 -19.51 13.32
C GLY A 58 -1.48 -18.89 13.46
N THR A 59 -1.55 -17.56 13.51
CA THR A 59 -2.80 -16.79 13.70
C THR A 59 -3.50 -16.48 12.38
N ARG A 60 -2.80 -16.59 11.24
CA ARG A 60 -3.25 -16.10 9.93
C ARG A 60 -3.64 -14.62 9.93
N ASN A 61 -3.07 -13.85 10.83
CA ASN A 61 -3.25 -12.41 10.90
C ASN A 61 -2.03 -11.71 10.30
N ILE A 62 -2.28 -10.86 9.30
CA ILE A 62 -1.26 -10.02 8.66
C ILE A 62 -1.55 -8.57 9.01
N GLY A 63 -0.56 -7.86 9.55
CA GLY A 63 -0.66 -6.41 9.77
C GLY A 63 -0.23 -5.64 8.53
N VAL A 64 -0.97 -4.58 8.19
CA VAL A 64 -0.56 -3.62 7.14
C VAL A 64 -0.34 -2.28 7.80
N ILE A 65 0.92 -1.92 7.99
CA ILE A 65 1.32 -0.59 8.48
C ILE A 65 1.24 0.39 7.31
N MET A 66 0.45 1.43 7.52
CA MET A 66 0.27 2.52 6.56
C MET A 66 0.09 3.85 7.29
N PRO A 67 0.47 5.00 6.70
CA PRO A 67 0.30 6.27 7.40
C PRO A 67 -1.16 6.70 7.51
N TYR A 68 -1.93 6.55 6.42
CA TYR A 68 -3.33 6.99 6.29
C TYR A 68 -4.13 5.97 5.50
N ASN A 69 -5.43 5.93 5.72
CA ASN A 69 -6.41 5.10 5.01
C ASN A 69 -7.33 5.89 4.06
N ASN A 70 -6.99 7.13 3.76
CA ASN A 70 -7.71 8.00 2.83
C ASN A 70 -6.76 8.62 1.79
N ASN A 71 -5.79 7.84 1.36
CA ASN A 71 -4.85 8.21 0.33
C ASN A 71 -4.84 7.13 -0.75
N GLN A 72 -5.18 7.50 -1.95
CA GLN A 72 -5.38 6.60 -3.09
C GLN A 72 -4.18 5.65 -3.33
N ALA A 73 -2.95 6.10 -3.14
CA ALA A 73 -1.77 5.26 -3.34
C ALA A 73 -1.69 4.13 -2.29
N PHE A 74 -1.94 4.45 -1.01
CA PHE A 74 -1.96 3.44 0.05
C PHE A 74 -3.17 2.53 -0.06
N ASP A 75 -4.33 3.07 -0.46
CA ASP A 75 -5.57 2.31 -0.63
C ASP A 75 -5.45 1.30 -1.78
N GLN A 76 -4.78 1.62 -2.88
CA GLN A 76 -4.49 0.67 -3.95
C GLN A 76 -3.59 -0.49 -3.49
N MET A 77 -2.52 -0.21 -2.72
CA MET A 77 -1.68 -1.27 -2.14
C MET A 77 -2.49 -2.14 -1.18
N LEU A 78 -3.30 -1.53 -0.30
CA LEU A 78 -4.17 -2.26 0.61
C LEU A 78 -5.18 -3.12 -0.14
N HIS A 79 -5.75 -2.61 -1.24
CA HIS A 79 -6.67 -3.38 -2.10
C HIS A 79 -6.00 -4.67 -2.62
N GLY A 80 -4.77 -4.60 -3.11
CA GLY A 80 -4.00 -5.77 -3.53
C GLY A 80 -3.78 -6.78 -2.41
N VAL A 81 -3.42 -6.32 -1.21
CA VAL A 81 -3.27 -7.17 -0.02
C VAL A 81 -4.60 -7.85 0.34
N LEU A 82 -5.71 -7.10 0.34
CA LEU A 82 -7.04 -7.63 0.69
C LEU A 82 -7.52 -8.68 -0.30
N ASN A 83 -7.35 -8.47 -1.60
CA ASN A 83 -7.72 -9.45 -2.62
C ASN A 83 -7.06 -10.82 -2.34
N ARG A 84 -5.74 -10.83 -2.14
CA ARG A 84 -5.01 -12.07 -1.87
C ARG A 84 -5.36 -12.68 -0.52
N SER A 85 -5.62 -11.84 0.50
CA SER A 85 -5.96 -12.32 1.84
C SER A 85 -7.28 -13.08 1.86
N VAL A 86 -8.29 -12.59 1.14
CA VAL A 86 -9.61 -13.26 1.02
C VAL A 86 -9.47 -14.60 0.32
N GLU A 87 -8.76 -14.66 -0.80
CA GLU A 87 -8.53 -15.90 -1.56
C GLU A 87 -7.85 -16.99 -0.71
N LEU A 88 -6.93 -16.60 0.16
CA LEU A 88 -6.08 -17.52 0.93
C LEU A 88 -6.54 -17.71 2.39
N GLY A 89 -7.63 -17.07 2.79
CA GLY A 89 -8.25 -17.23 4.12
C GLY A 89 -7.40 -16.63 5.25
N TYR A 90 -6.77 -15.46 4.99
CA TYR A 90 -6.05 -14.67 5.99
C TYR A 90 -6.91 -13.49 6.47
N THR A 91 -6.66 -13.04 7.69
CA THR A 91 -7.22 -11.81 8.24
C THR A 91 -6.19 -10.69 8.11
N VAL A 92 -6.63 -9.53 7.63
CA VAL A 92 -5.79 -8.33 7.52
C VAL A 92 -6.18 -7.34 8.61
N MET A 93 -5.19 -6.87 9.38
CA MET A 93 -5.31 -5.77 10.32
C MET A 93 -4.70 -4.51 9.71
N VAL A 94 -5.52 -3.48 9.49
CA VAL A 94 -5.04 -2.17 9.02
C VAL A 94 -4.51 -1.38 10.21
N LEU A 95 -3.27 -0.93 10.12
CA LEU A 95 -2.49 -0.37 11.23
C LEU A 95 -2.01 1.07 10.88
N PRO A 96 -2.89 2.08 11.01
CA PRO A 96 -2.56 3.46 10.64
C PRO A 96 -1.64 4.11 11.66
N THR A 97 -0.50 4.67 11.20
CA THR A 97 0.51 5.28 12.08
C THR A 97 0.44 6.81 12.14
N LYS A 98 -0.10 7.46 11.13
CA LYS A 98 0.02 8.92 10.92
C LYS A 98 1.48 9.42 10.99
N TYR A 99 2.41 8.57 10.54
CA TYR A 99 3.86 8.78 10.66
C TYR A 99 4.35 8.99 12.10
N ASN A 100 3.64 8.44 13.11
CA ASN A 100 4.08 8.45 14.49
C ASN A 100 4.99 7.23 14.77
N PRO A 101 6.28 7.44 15.14
CA PRO A 101 7.22 6.35 15.37
C PRO A 101 6.85 5.43 16.54
N GLU A 102 6.26 5.98 17.61
CA GLU A 102 5.84 5.19 18.77
C GLU A 102 4.67 4.27 18.45
N THR A 103 3.69 4.79 17.68
CA THR A 103 2.56 3.97 17.20
C THR A 103 3.05 2.82 16.33
N GLU A 104 4.01 3.07 15.43
CA GLU A 104 4.59 2.04 14.58
C GLU A 104 5.31 0.97 15.41
N LEU A 105 6.06 1.38 16.45
CA LEU A 105 6.71 0.44 17.39
C LEU A 105 5.69 -0.45 18.11
N ASN A 106 4.55 0.13 18.53
CA ASN A 106 3.49 -0.64 19.16
C ASN A 106 2.93 -1.71 18.22
N TYR A 107 2.77 -1.39 16.94
CA TYR A 107 2.34 -2.37 15.93
C TYR A 107 3.41 -3.44 15.66
N LEU A 108 4.69 -3.07 15.60
CA LEU A 108 5.79 -4.04 15.46
C LEU A 108 5.84 -5.00 16.65
N ASN A 109 5.51 -4.56 17.88
CA ASN A 109 5.42 -5.42 19.04
C ASN A 109 4.31 -6.49 18.94
N MET A 110 3.32 -6.33 18.04
CA MET A 110 2.32 -7.36 17.78
C MET A 110 2.92 -8.62 17.13
N LEU A 111 4.05 -8.52 16.41
CA LEU A 111 4.84 -9.68 15.98
C LEU A 111 5.45 -10.42 17.19
N LYS A 112 6.03 -9.67 18.12
CA LYS A 112 6.66 -10.23 19.34
C LYS A 112 5.63 -10.96 20.20
N SER A 113 4.44 -10.41 20.35
CA SER A 113 3.34 -11.01 21.13
C SER A 113 2.57 -12.09 20.36
N LYS A 114 2.98 -12.42 19.12
CA LYS A 114 2.34 -13.42 18.25
C LYS A 114 0.88 -13.12 17.90
N GLN A 115 0.46 -11.86 17.95
CA GLN A 115 -0.85 -11.43 17.45
C GLN A 115 -0.88 -11.40 15.92
N LEU A 116 0.29 -11.14 15.31
CA LEU A 116 0.50 -11.14 13.86
C LEU A 116 1.56 -12.17 13.48
N GLU A 117 1.41 -12.79 12.31
CA GLU A 117 2.43 -13.65 11.68
C GLU A 117 3.43 -12.84 10.88
N ALA A 118 2.93 -11.81 10.21
CA ALA A 118 3.74 -10.94 9.37
C ALA A 118 3.20 -9.50 9.40
N ILE A 119 4.06 -8.57 9.02
CA ILE A 119 3.73 -7.16 8.80
C ILE A 119 4.18 -6.75 7.41
N ILE A 120 3.28 -6.09 6.68
CA ILE A 120 3.55 -5.39 5.43
C ILE A 120 3.64 -3.90 5.74
N ILE A 121 4.72 -3.24 5.35
CA ILE A 121 4.95 -1.81 5.59
C ILE A 121 4.83 -1.07 4.26
N THR A 122 3.77 -0.30 4.08
CA THR A 122 3.57 0.52 2.87
C THR A 122 4.39 1.79 2.90
N SER A 123 4.54 2.37 4.09
CA SER A 123 5.42 3.50 4.39
C SER A 123 5.72 3.51 5.89
N ARG A 124 6.93 3.93 6.25
CA ARG A 124 7.45 3.82 7.63
C ARG A 124 7.66 5.16 8.32
N SER A 125 7.74 5.11 9.63
CA SER A 125 8.09 6.23 10.51
C SER A 125 9.48 6.04 11.15
N ASN A 126 9.81 4.81 11.52
CA ASN A 126 11.09 4.48 12.14
C ASN A 126 12.17 4.14 11.11
N PRO A 127 13.47 4.28 11.45
CA PRO A 127 14.56 3.84 10.60
C PRO A 127 14.58 2.30 10.47
N TRP A 128 15.10 1.79 9.34
CA TRP A 128 15.16 0.34 9.09
C TRP A 128 15.98 -0.41 10.13
N GLU A 129 17.03 0.19 10.66
CA GLU A 129 17.89 -0.38 11.71
C GLU A 129 17.07 -0.79 12.94
N LEU A 130 16.01 -0.03 13.27
CA LEU A 130 15.13 -0.36 14.38
C LEU A 130 14.09 -1.43 13.96
N ILE A 131 13.50 -1.29 12.79
CA ILE A 131 12.46 -2.22 12.27
C ILE A 131 13.04 -3.63 12.12
N THR A 132 14.28 -3.77 11.66
CA THR A 132 14.95 -5.06 11.45
C THR A 132 15.13 -5.88 12.72
N HIS A 133 15.17 -5.25 13.89
CA HIS A 133 15.20 -6.00 15.16
C HIS A 133 13.96 -6.86 15.41
N PHE A 134 12.88 -6.62 14.66
CA PHE A 134 11.63 -7.37 14.79
C PHE A 134 11.52 -8.56 13.84
N THR A 135 12.39 -8.70 12.84
CA THR A 135 12.37 -9.83 11.88
C THR A 135 12.48 -11.19 12.55
N LYS A 136 13.19 -11.28 13.69
CA LYS A 136 13.28 -12.50 14.51
C LYS A 136 11.95 -12.96 15.12
N TYR A 137 10.94 -12.12 15.16
CA TYR A 137 9.61 -12.44 15.72
C TYR A 137 8.57 -12.82 14.68
N GLY A 138 8.74 -12.37 13.43
CA GLY A 138 7.83 -12.64 12.30
C GLY A 138 8.32 -12.01 11.02
N THR A 139 7.66 -12.32 9.93
CA THR A 139 8.03 -11.79 8.61
C THR A 139 7.71 -10.31 8.49
N ILE A 140 8.65 -9.54 7.98
CA ILE A 140 8.45 -8.12 7.62
C ILE A 140 8.70 -7.96 6.13
N VAL A 141 7.73 -7.34 5.45
CA VAL A 141 7.80 -7.03 4.02
C VAL A 141 7.62 -5.53 3.82
N SER A 142 8.42 -4.95 2.94
CA SER A 142 8.34 -3.54 2.57
C SER A 142 7.73 -3.35 1.18
N CYS A 143 6.90 -2.31 1.02
CA CYS A 143 6.46 -1.83 -0.30
C CYS A 143 7.45 -0.80 -0.90
N GLU A 144 8.60 -0.61 -0.29
CA GLU A 144 9.74 0.14 -0.80
C GLU A 144 10.97 -0.75 -0.84
N TYR A 145 11.94 -0.44 -1.71
CA TYR A 145 13.20 -1.18 -1.74
C TYR A 145 14.00 -0.98 -0.45
N VAL A 146 14.45 -2.07 0.13
CA VAL A 146 15.29 -2.09 1.34
C VAL A 146 16.44 -3.06 1.12
N GLU A 147 17.65 -2.55 1.23
CA GLU A 147 18.86 -3.37 1.14
C GLU A 147 19.14 -4.04 2.50
N HIS A 148 18.26 -4.95 2.91
CA HIS A 148 18.42 -5.75 4.12
C HIS A 148 18.04 -7.21 3.84
N PRO A 149 18.89 -8.19 4.19
CA PRO A 149 18.71 -9.60 3.80
C PRO A 149 17.46 -10.25 4.39
N GLU A 150 16.97 -9.78 5.53
CA GLU A 150 15.82 -10.37 6.24
C GLU A 150 14.47 -9.71 5.91
N ILE A 151 14.44 -8.66 5.09
CA ILE A 151 13.20 -7.96 4.71
C ILE A 151 12.88 -8.24 3.25
N GLY A 152 11.73 -8.86 2.98
CA GLY A 152 11.18 -8.99 1.63
C GLY A 152 10.73 -7.63 1.10
N CYS A 153 10.84 -7.39 -0.22
CA CYS A 153 10.35 -6.16 -0.82
C CYS A 153 9.53 -6.44 -2.07
N ALA A 154 8.34 -5.84 -2.13
CA ALA A 154 7.61 -5.66 -3.39
C ALA A 154 7.58 -4.15 -3.67
N TYR A 155 8.31 -3.69 -4.66
CA TYR A 155 8.59 -2.27 -4.84
C TYR A 155 8.57 -1.85 -6.30
N MET A 156 8.48 -0.55 -6.55
CA MET A 156 8.61 0.05 -7.86
C MET A 156 9.85 0.96 -7.92
N ASN A 157 10.45 1.10 -9.10
CA ASN A 157 11.56 2.00 -9.33
C ASN A 157 11.07 3.43 -9.54
N ARG A 158 10.75 4.12 -8.44
CA ARG A 158 10.24 5.50 -8.46
C ARG A 158 11.18 6.47 -9.15
N TYR A 159 12.50 6.31 -8.97
CA TYR A 159 13.46 7.22 -9.61
C TYR A 159 13.38 7.14 -11.13
N ALA A 160 13.40 5.93 -11.68
CA ALA A 160 13.32 5.72 -13.12
C ALA A 160 11.99 6.26 -13.69
N SER A 161 10.87 6.01 -12.99
CA SER A 161 9.55 6.49 -13.42
C SER A 161 9.44 8.01 -13.42
N PHE A 162 10.05 8.69 -12.44
CA PHE A 162 10.08 10.15 -12.38
C PHE A 162 10.97 10.74 -13.46
N VAL A 163 12.14 10.14 -13.73
CA VAL A 163 13.00 10.55 -14.84
C VAL A 163 12.24 10.43 -16.16
N GLU A 164 11.54 9.33 -16.41
CA GLU A 164 10.79 9.13 -17.65
C GLU A 164 9.65 10.16 -17.79
N ALA A 165 8.90 10.45 -16.71
CA ALA A 165 7.84 11.45 -16.74
C ALA A 165 8.39 12.87 -17.03
N PHE A 166 9.50 13.26 -16.40
CA PHE A 166 10.14 14.54 -16.68
C PHE A 166 10.74 14.60 -18.10
N THR A 167 11.32 13.49 -18.57
CA THR A 167 11.84 13.39 -19.93
C THR A 167 10.72 13.53 -20.95
N LEU A 168 9.56 12.91 -20.74
CA LEU A 168 8.39 13.09 -21.61
C LEU A 168 8.00 14.57 -21.75
N LEU A 169 7.98 15.33 -20.65
CA LEU A 169 7.71 16.79 -20.70
C LEU A 169 8.78 17.54 -21.48
N LYS A 170 10.06 17.21 -21.25
CA LYS A 170 11.20 17.84 -21.93
C LYS A 170 11.15 17.56 -23.45
N ASP A 171 10.87 16.33 -23.85
CA ASP A 171 10.78 15.91 -25.26
C ASP A 171 9.62 16.60 -25.98
N LYS A 172 8.55 16.96 -25.24
CA LYS A 172 7.45 17.80 -25.75
C LYS A 172 7.77 19.30 -25.79
N GLY A 173 9.00 19.70 -25.44
CA GLY A 173 9.48 21.07 -25.51
C GLY A 173 9.28 21.91 -24.25
N HIS A 174 8.82 21.33 -23.14
CA HIS A 174 8.68 22.05 -21.89
C HIS A 174 10.03 22.22 -21.19
N ILE A 175 10.48 23.48 -21.02
CA ILE A 175 11.71 23.83 -20.31
C ILE A 175 11.44 24.42 -18.92
N ARG A 176 10.25 24.97 -18.70
CA ARG A 176 9.75 25.46 -17.40
C ARG A 176 8.73 24.48 -16.85
N VAL A 177 9.21 23.54 -16.07
CA VAL A 177 8.39 22.46 -15.51
C VAL A 177 8.37 22.59 -13.99
N ALA A 178 7.17 22.62 -13.41
CA ALA A 178 7.00 22.56 -11.96
C ALA A 178 6.67 21.14 -11.52
N PHE A 179 6.75 20.87 -10.22
CA PHE A 179 6.24 19.63 -9.64
C PHE A 179 5.68 19.85 -8.22
N THR A 180 4.84 18.91 -7.80
CA THR A 180 4.28 18.92 -6.46
C THR A 180 4.77 17.73 -5.64
N THR A 181 4.77 17.87 -4.32
CA THR A 181 5.06 16.79 -3.37
C THR A 181 4.13 16.88 -2.16
N ALA A 182 3.83 15.72 -1.54
CA ALA A 182 3.00 15.68 -0.34
C ALA A 182 3.80 16.01 0.92
N ARG A 183 5.04 15.53 1.03
CA ARG A 183 5.90 15.67 2.21
C ARG A 183 7.20 16.39 1.86
N GLY A 184 7.96 16.77 2.91
CA GLY A 184 9.29 17.31 2.75
C GLY A 184 10.34 16.23 2.39
N GLU A 185 11.63 16.60 2.50
CA GLU A 185 12.73 15.71 2.11
C GLU A 185 12.97 14.54 3.08
N GLU A 186 12.25 14.47 4.19
CA GLU A 186 12.17 13.26 5.02
C GLU A 186 11.51 12.08 4.26
N SER A 187 10.71 12.38 3.24
CA SER A 187 10.12 11.38 2.34
C SER A 187 11.11 10.94 1.27
N ASN A 188 11.27 9.62 1.12
CA ASN A 188 12.07 9.03 0.05
C ASN A 188 11.53 9.42 -1.35
N SER A 189 10.20 9.40 -1.52
CA SER A 189 9.57 9.81 -2.78
C SER A 189 9.94 11.24 -3.16
N THR A 190 9.87 12.19 -2.22
CA THR A 190 10.23 13.60 -2.45
C THR A 190 11.70 13.75 -2.87
N ARG A 191 12.64 13.10 -2.15
CA ARG A 191 14.06 13.12 -2.53
C ARG A 191 14.29 12.58 -3.94
N LEU A 192 13.62 11.49 -4.29
CA LEU A 192 13.74 10.88 -5.63
C LEU A 192 13.14 11.78 -6.72
N THR A 193 12.03 12.47 -6.45
CA THR A 193 11.45 13.45 -7.39
C THR A 193 12.39 14.60 -7.64
N ILE A 194 12.96 15.21 -6.58
CA ILE A 194 13.94 16.29 -6.69
C ILE A 194 15.17 15.81 -7.47
N LYS A 195 15.69 14.62 -7.15
CA LYS A 195 16.85 14.04 -7.85
C LYS A 195 16.55 13.80 -9.34
N ALA A 196 15.36 13.30 -9.67
CA ALA A 196 14.95 13.10 -11.06
C ALA A 196 14.78 14.43 -11.81
N TYR A 197 14.24 15.46 -11.16
CA TYR A 197 14.12 16.79 -11.73
C TYR A 197 15.51 17.35 -12.09
N HIS A 198 16.46 17.33 -11.14
CA HIS A 198 17.84 17.80 -11.40
C HIS A 198 18.53 17.01 -12.51
N HIS A 199 18.25 15.72 -12.62
CA HIS A 199 18.80 14.89 -13.70
C HIS A 199 18.34 15.36 -15.08
N VAL A 200 17.06 15.75 -15.22
CA VAL A 200 16.48 16.09 -16.53
C VAL A 200 16.60 17.57 -16.86
N PHE A 201 16.36 18.44 -15.90
CA PHE A 201 16.26 19.89 -16.11
C PHE A 201 17.42 20.71 -15.53
N GLY A 202 18.26 20.13 -14.64
CA GLY A 202 19.31 20.86 -13.95
C GLY A 202 18.78 21.62 -12.74
N ASP A 203 19.05 22.93 -12.68
CA ASP A 203 18.70 23.74 -11.50
C ASP A 203 17.19 23.90 -11.33
N LEU A 204 16.75 23.75 -10.08
CA LEU A 204 15.36 23.89 -9.67
C LEU A 204 15.10 25.29 -9.14
N LEU A 205 14.19 26.02 -9.76
CA LEU A 205 13.67 27.26 -9.19
C LEU A 205 12.78 26.94 -7.97
N PRO A 206 13.00 27.57 -6.80
CA PRO A 206 12.23 27.26 -5.59
C PRO A 206 10.73 27.34 -5.77
N GLU A 207 10.23 28.27 -6.60
CA GLU A 207 8.82 28.47 -6.91
C GLU A 207 8.21 27.36 -7.76
N TYR A 208 9.00 26.47 -8.36
CA TYR A 208 8.52 25.34 -9.15
C TYR A 208 8.32 24.06 -8.33
N HIS A 209 8.67 24.07 -7.05
CA HIS A 209 8.42 22.97 -6.15
C HIS A 209 7.34 23.33 -5.11
N ILE A 210 6.11 22.87 -5.32
CA ILE A 210 5.02 23.09 -4.40
C ILE A 210 4.87 21.88 -3.45
N ARG A 211 4.91 22.15 -2.17
CA ARG A 211 4.85 21.15 -1.11
C ARG A 211 3.45 21.05 -0.50
N ASN A 212 3.20 20.03 0.31
CA ASN A 212 1.95 19.79 1.04
C ASN A 212 0.74 19.62 0.14
N CYS A 213 0.93 18.90 -0.97
CA CYS A 213 -0.14 18.57 -1.92
C CYS A 213 -0.60 17.13 -1.69
N TYR A 214 -1.82 16.95 -1.15
CA TYR A 214 -2.37 15.66 -0.76
C TYR A 214 -3.65 15.28 -1.51
N ASN A 215 -4.40 16.27 -1.99
CA ASN A 215 -5.75 16.10 -2.55
C ASN A 215 -6.05 17.15 -3.64
N ILE A 216 -7.28 17.14 -4.13
CA ILE A 216 -7.76 18.06 -5.18
C ILE A 216 -7.63 19.53 -4.77
N ASP A 217 -8.03 19.88 -3.54
CA ASP A 217 -7.98 21.26 -3.06
C ASP A 217 -6.54 21.79 -2.98
N ASP A 218 -5.60 20.92 -2.59
CA ASP A 218 -4.18 21.27 -2.57
C ASP A 218 -3.63 21.49 -3.98
N GLY A 219 -4.04 20.65 -4.93
CA GLY A 219 -3.71 20.81 -6.34
C GLY A 219 -4.23 22.13 -6.91
N PHE A 220 -5.47 22.49 -6.57
CA PHE A 220 -6.05 23.77 -6.96
C PHE A 220 -5.24 24.95 -6.43
N ARG A 221 -4.88 24.95 -5.12
CA ARG A 221 -4.02 25.98 -4.50
C ARG A 221 -2.61 26.01 -5.11
N ALA A 222 -2.04 24.83 -5.42
CA ALA A 222 -0.75 24.75 -6.09
C ALA A 222 -0.77 25.42 -7.45
N ALA A 223 -1.84 25.20 -8.24
CA ALA A 223 -2.01 25.84 -9.53
C ALA A 223 -2.19 27.37 -9.40
N GLN A 224 -2.95 27.85 -8.44
CA GLN A 224 -3.05 29.30 -8.14
C GLN A 224 -1.66 29.92 -7.92
N GLN A 225 -0.82 29.26 -7.14
CA GLN A 225 0.53 29.72 -6.87
C GLN A 225 1.42 29.67 -8.12
N LEU A 226 1.44 28.54 -8.83
CA LEU A 226 2.30 28.33 -10.00
C LEU A 226 1.95 29.22 -11.18
N LEU A 227 0.66 29.39 -11.48
CA LEU A 227 0.19 30.06 -12.69
C LEU A 227 0.11 31.58 -12.57
N THR A 228 0.35 32.13 -11.38
CA THR A 228 0.45 33.57 -11.11
C THR A 228 1.90 34.07 -11.00
N THR A 229 2.92 33.17 -11.08
CA THR A 229 4.34 33.57 -11.04
C THR A 229 4.74 34.30 -12.31
N TYR A 230 5.75 35.19 -12.20
CA TYR A 230 6.30 35.92 -13.36
C TYR A 230 6.88 34.99 -14.44
N LEU A 231 7.60 33.94 -14.00
CA LEU A 231 8.11 32.88 -14.88
C LEU A 231 7.17 31.67 -14.82
N ARG A 232 5.95 31.84 -15.32
CA ARG A 232 4.95 30.77 -15.29
C ARG A 232 5.49 29.47 -15.93
N PRO A 233 5.40 28.31 -15.24
CA PRO A 233 5.75 27.04 -15.85
C PRO A 233 4.78 26.70 -16.99
N THR A 234 5.25 25.91 -17.96
CA THR A 234 4.43 25.43 -19.08
C THR A 234 3.96 23.99 -18.88
N ALA A 235 4.44 23.32 -17.85
CA ALA A 235 4.00 22.00 -17.47
C ALA A 235 4.17 21.76 -15.96
N VAL A 236 3.43 20.77 -15.46
CA VAL A 236 3.55 20.30 -14.08
C VAL A 236 3.53 18.77 -13.99
N TYR A 237 4.37 18.22 -13.12
CA TYR A 237 4.32 16.85 -12.67
C TYR A 237 3.72 16.80 -11.25
N ALA A 238 2.50 16.31 -11.15
CA ALA A 238 1.77 16.22 -9.89
C ALA A 238 2.02 14.88 -9.21
N ASN A 239 2.15 14.87 -7.88
CA ASN A 239 2.40 13.69 -7.06
C ASN A 239 1.19 12.78 -6.84
N GLY A 240 0.15 12.94 -7.63
CA GLY A 240 -1.07 12.13 -7.66
C GLY A 240 -2.09 12.67 -8.64
N ASP A 241 -2.95 11.83 -9.18
CA ASP A 241 -3.99 12.24 -10.13
C ASP A 241 -5.06 13.13 -9.47
N GLU A 242 -5.31 13.00 -8.16
CA GLU A 242 -6.18 13.94 -7.43
C GLU A 242 -5.59 15.36 -7.40
N VAL A 243 -4.28 15.48 -7.11
CA VAL A 243 -3.58 16.76 -7.15
C VAL A 243 -3.58 17.31 -8.58
N ALA A 244 -3.32 16.47 -9.58
CA ALA A 244 -3.40 16.83 -10.99
C ALA A 244 -4.80 17.31 -11.40
N ALA A 245 -5.86 16.69 -10.86
CA ALA A 245 -7.25 17.11 -11.10
C ALA A 245 -7.55 18.50 -10.56
N GLY A 246 -7.05 18.83 -9.36
CA GLY A 246 -7.16 20.17 -8.80
C GLY A 246 -6.44 21.23 -9.64
N ILE A 247 -5.23 20.87 -10.12
CA ILE A 247 -4.47 21.73 -11.05
C ILE A 247 -5.24 21.94 -12.35
N TYR A 248 -5.78 20.86 -12.92
CA TYR A 248 -6.60 20.90 -14.12
C TYR A 248 -7.86 21.77 -13.93
N GLN A 249 -8.53 21.66 -12.78
CA GLN A 249 -9.70 22.46 -12.46
C GLN A 249 -9.38 23.96 -12.47
N TYR A 250 -8.31 24.38 -11.77
CA TYR A 250 -7.90 25.77 -11.76
C TYR A 250 -7.50 26.28 -13.15
N SER A 251 -6.78 25.45 -13.94
CA SER A 251 -6.44 25.81 -15.33
C SER A 251 -7.69 26.14 -16.16
N ARG A 252 -8.75 25.35 -16.03
CA ARG A 252 -10.05 25.63 -16.68
C ARG A 252 -10.70 26.92 -16.19
N ASP A 253 -10.67 27.19 -14.88
CA ASP A 253 -11.28 28.40 -14.30
C ASP A 253 -10.65 29.67 -14.84
N ILE A 254 -9.35 29.65 -15.16
CA ILE A 254 -8.64 30.77 -15.80
C ILE A 254 -8.53 30.64 -17.33
N GLN A 255 -9.29 29.72 -17.92
CA GLN A 255 -9.36 29.49 -19.37
C GLN A 255 -8.04 29.10 -20.04
N LEU A 256 -7.13 28.45 -19.32
CA LEU A 256 -5.93 27.82 -19.87
C LEU A 256 -6.28 26.49 -20.54
N LEU A 257 -5.82 26.32 -21.77
CA LEU A 257 -6.00 25.06 -22.50
C LEU A 257 -4.96 24.03 -22.06
N VAL A 258 -5.46 22.85 -21.67
CA VAL A 258 -4.62 21.68 -21.39
C VAL A 258 -4.79 20.71 -22.56
N PRO A 259 -3.70 20.33 -23.25
CA PRO A 259 -2.29 20.58 -22.95
C PRO A 259 -1.68 21.85 -23.60
N ASP A 260 -2.37 22.54 -24.50
CA ASP A 260 -1.78 23.51 -25.43
C ASP A 260 -1.06 24.68 -24.73
N ASP A 261 -1.65 25.21 -23.65
CA ASP A 261 -1.03 26.27 -22.84
C ASP A 261 -0.26 25.74 -21.64
N PHE A 262 -0.67 24.57 -21.10
CA PHE A 262 -0.15 24.02 -19.85
C PHE A 262 -0.34 22.51 -19.78
N ALA A 263 0.76 21.75 -19.81
CA ALA A 263 0.71 20.30 -19.74
C ALA A 263 0.69 19.79 -18.27
N ILE A 264 -0.01 18.67 -18.05
CA ILE A 264 -0.17 18.07 -16.71
C ILE A 264 0.12 16.57 -16.78
N ILE A 265 1.01 16.09 -15.91
CA ILE A 265 1.21 14.65 -15.64
C ILE A 265 0.81 14.38 -14.18
N GLY A 266 0.01 13.35 -13.96
CA GLY A 266 -0.35 12.83 -12.65
C GLY A 266 0.42 11.57 -12.27
N GLN A 267 -0.04 10.90 -11.21
CA GLN A 267 0.48 9.61 -10.74
C GLN A 267 -0.65 8.69 -10.31
N GLU A 268 -0.39 7.39 -10.42
CA GLU A 268 -1.13 6.25 -9.87
C GLU A 268 -2.37 5.85 -10.65
N ASN A 269 -2.58 6.41 -11.86
CA ASN A 269 -3.65 5.99 -12.78
C ASN A 269 -5.04 5.87 -12.10
N GLN A 270 -5.37 6.88 -11.31
CA GLN A 270 -6.59 6.91 -10.49
C GLN A 270 -7.83 7.17 -11.36
N PRO A 271 -9.04 6.78 -10.91
CA PRO A 271 -10.28 7.00 -11.65
C PRO A 271 -10.50 8.45 -12.09
N VAL A 272 -10.14 9.43 -11.24
CA VAL A 272 -10.26 10.85 -11.57
C VAL A 272 -9.34 11.25 -12.73
N GLY A 273 -8.10 10.74 -12.74
CA GLY A 273 -7.14 10.97 -13.83
C GLY A 273 -7.60 10.34 -15.14
N ILE A 274 -8.18 9.14 -15.08
CA ILE A 274 -8.78 8.48 -16.25
C ILE A 274 -9.94 9.30 -16.79
N GLY A 275 -10.86 9.73 -15.93
CA GLY A 275 -12.05 10.50 -16.32
C GLY A 275 -11.73 11.87 -16.92
N LEU A 276 -10.61 12.48 -16.51
CA LEU A 276 -10.13 13.77 -17.03
C LEU A 276 -9.14 13.63 -18.19
N GLY A 277 -8.80 12.41 -18.62
CA GLY A 277 -7.82 12.19 -19.67
C GLY A 277 -6.40 12.62 -19.31
N LEU A 278 -6.01 12.53 -18.02
CA LEU A 278 -4.68 12.91 -17.57
C LEU A 278 -3.63 11.86 -17.96
N THR A 279 -2.53 12.31 -18.53
CA THR A 279 -1.28 11.53 -18.61
C THR A 279 -0.81 11.23 -17.21
N THR A 280 -0.44 9.99 -16.93
CA THR A 280 -0.10 9.55 -15.56
C THR A 280 1.01 8.51 -15.54
N VAL A 281 1.72 8.44 -14.42
CA VAL A 281 2.63 7.34 -14.12
C VAL A 281 1.89 6.31 -13.29
N ASP A 282 1.67 5.12 -13.85
CA ASP A 282 1.05 3.98 -13.16
C ASP A 282 2.14 3.10 -12.54
N HIS A 283 2.27 3.12 -11.22
CA HIS A 283 3.19 2.27 -10.48
C HIS A 283 2.63 0.88 -10.16
N GLN A 284 1.46 0.55 -10.67
CA GLN A 284 0.80 -0.75 -10.46
C GLN A 284 0.68 -1.13 -8.98
N LEU A 285 0.26 -0.20 -8.13
CA LEU A 285 0.26 -0.33 -6.67
C LEU A 285 -0.58 -1.51 -6.15
N VAL A 286 -1.62 -1.91 -6.87
CA VAL A 286 -2.38 -3.14 -6.56
C VAL A 286 -1.46 -4.37 -6.64
N GLN A 287 -0.64 -4.48 -7.68
CA GLN A 287 0.33 -5.57 -7.83
C GLN A 287 1.40 -5.53 -6.73
N VAL A 288 1.85 -4.33 -6.34
CA VAL A 288 2.76 -4.18 -5.19
C VAL A 288 2.15 -4.79 -3.94
N GLY A 289 0.89 -4.49 -3.64
CA GLY A 289 0.15 -5.06 -2.50
C GLY A 289 0.02 -6.59 -2.59
N GLU A 290 -0.35 -7.12 -3.75
CA GLU A 290 -0.48 -8.57 -3.98
C GLU A 290 0.85 -9.30 -3.77
N GLN A 291 1.95 -8.78 -4.32
CA GLN A 291 3.27 -9.40 -4.16
C GLN A 291 3.82 -9.24 -2.74
N ALA A 292 3.57 -8.11 -2.08
CA ALA A 292 3.93 -7.94 -0.69
C ALA A 292 3.21 -8.97 0.21
N PHE A 293 1.93 -9.24 -0.06
CA PHE A 293 1.18 -10.27 0.65
C PHE A 293 1.76 -11.68 0.39
N ASN A 294 2.06 -12.02 -0.87
CA ASN A 294 2.67 -13.29 -1.21
C ASN A 294 4.02 -13.49 -0.51
N LEU A 295 4.88 -12.46 -0.50
CA LEU A 295 6.15 -12.51 0.24
C LEU A 295 5.93 -12.75 1.74
N ALA A 296 4.93 -12.08 2.33
CA ALA A 296 4.62 -12.19 3.76
C ALA A 296 4.20 -13.60 4.16
N ILE A 297 3.29 -14.24 3.41
CA ILE A 297 2.78 -15.58 3.75
C ILE A 297 3.79 -16.70 3.45
N HIS A 298 4.63 -16.53 2.43
CA HIS A 298 5.69 -17.47 2.09
C HIS A 298 6.99 -17.26 2.87
N LYS A 299 7.03 -16.22 3.74
CA LYS A 299 8.20 -15.83 4.53
C LYS A 299 9.43 -15.59 3.64
N SER A 300 9.20 -15.06 2.44
CA SER A 300 10.27 -14.77 1.49
C SER A 300 10.92 -13.42 1.78
N THR A 301 12.23 -13.35 1.57
CA THR A 301 13.03 -12.13 1.64
C THR A 301 13.42 -11.62 0.26
N ASP A 302 12.81 -12.13 -0.80
CA ASP A 302 13.06 -11.71 -2.19
C ASP A 302 12.75 -10.23 -2.38
N LYS A 303 13.44 -9.64 -3.38
CA LYS A 303 13.24 -8.25 -3.81
C LYS A 303 12.56 -8.26 -5.17
N ILE A 304 11.25 -8.06 -5.18
CA ILE A 304 10.42 -8.09 -6.39
C ILE A 304 10.18 -6.67 -6.86
N GLU A 305 10.78 -6.30 -7.99
CA GLU A 305 10.49 -5.02 -8.65
C GLU A 305 9.22 -5.16 -9.50
N ILE A 306 8.25 -4.29 -9.25
CA ILE A 306 7.03 -4.19 -10.04
C ILE A 306 7.25 -3.13 -11.12
N PRO A 307 7.03 -3.46 -12.41
CA PRO A 307 7.21 -2.50 -13.48
C PRO A 307 6.19 -1.37 -13.38
N TYR A 308 6.63 -0.15 -13.68
CA TYR A 308 5.74 1.00 -13.87
C TYR A 308 5.38 1.19 -15.34
N ARG A 309 4.41 2.07 -15.62
CA ARG A 309 4.02 2.48 -16.98
C ARG A 309 3.77 3.97 -17.02
N VAL A 310 4.24 4.65 -18.06
CA VAL A 310 3.79 6.00 -18.38
C VAL A 310 2.64 5.90 -19.37
N ILE A 311 1.46 6.33 -18.95
CA ILE A 311 0.23 6.26 -19.76
C ILE A 311 -0.04 7.66 -20.29
N VAL A 312 0.29 7.87 -21.56
CA VAL A 312 0.06 9.16 -22.24
C VAL A 312 -1.40 9.30 -22.64
N ARG A 313 -2.00 10.45 -22.29
CA ARG A 313 -3.38 10.85 -22.61
C ARG A 313 -3.42 12.29 -23.13
N GLN A 314 -4.59 12.94 -23.01
CA GLN A 314 -4.83 14.26 -23.61
C GLN A 314 -4.17 15.43 -22.85
N SER A 315 -3.66 15.24 -21.64
CA SER A 315 -3.11 16.35 -20.85
C SER A 315 -1.64 16.66 -21.08
N THR A 316 -1.00 15.96 -22.05
CA THR A 316 0.39 16.26 -22.47
C THR A 316 0.57 16.19 -23.98
#